data_fb4ad7e16e019bec5213961f355137c8
#
_entry.id   fb4ad7e16e019bec5213961f355137c8
#
_cell.length_a   1.000
_cell.length_b   1.000
_cell.length_c   1.000
_cell.angle_alpha   90.00
_cell.angle_beta   90.00
_cell.angle_gamma   90.00
#
_symmetry.space_group_name_H-M   'P 1'
#
loop_
_entity.id
_entity.type
_entity.pdbx_description
1 polymer ?
#
loop_
_entity_poly.entity_id
_entity_poly.type
_entity_poly.pdbx_seq_one_letter_code
_entity_poly.pdbx_strand_id
1 'polypeptide(L)'
;MIYAANFKTNHTRKSTQNYIQDLQSKLNDKKAEDRVFIFPPLTALDAYDGDFTIGTQNAYPVNNGAFTGEVGVEQLAEFNINTILIGHSERRDILGESQDEVARKFAFFKEQGFEIIYCIGESLEIREQGLEAVMEHLVSQFEGIDTTYDNFMVAYEPIWAIGTGRTASVEEITQTHNALKKVVDKPLLYGGSVKGANIAEIAKIANVDGVLVGGASLKTETFLELVLH
;
A
#
# COMPACT_ATOMS: atom_id res chain seq x y z
N MET A 1 11.74 3.53 8.45
CA MET A 1 10.82 3.68 7.28
C MET A 1 9.77 2.57 7.26
N ILE A 2 8.77 2.69 6.37
CA ILE A 2 7.74 1.68 6.12
C ILE A 2 7.95 1.10 4.72
N TYR A 3 8.03 -0.23 4.61
CA TYR A 3 8.20 -0.95 3.35
C TYR A 3 7.04 -1.90 3.15
N ALA A 4 6.14 -1.59 2.24
CA ALA A 4 4.94 -2.37 1.97
C ALA A 4 5.06 -3.08 0.61
N ALA A 5 5.15 -4.41 0.62
CA ALA A 5 5.24 -5.27 -0.55
C ALA A 5 3.84 -5.68 -1.01
N ASN A 6 3.36 -5.11 -2.11
CA ASN A 6 2.11 -5.53 -2.74
C ASN A 6 2.40 -6.51 -3.88
N PHE A 7 2.10 -7.79 -3.66
CA PHE A 7 2.32 -8.84 -4.67
C PHE A 7 1.31 -8.79 -5.82
N LYS A 8 0.22 -8.03 -5.65
CA LYS A 8 -0.88 -8.00 -6.62
C LYS A 8 -1.36 -9.42 -6.92
N THR A 9 -1.67 -9.76 -8.16
CA THR A 9 -2.05 -11.13 -8.55
C THR A 9 -0.85 -11.98 -9.00
N ASN A 10 0.31 -11.77 -8.36
CA ASN A 10 1.49 -12.62 -8.54
C ASN A 10 1.67 -13.54 -7.33
N HIS A 11 2.46 -14.57 -7.51
CA HIS A 11 2.68 -15.64 -6.54
C HIS A 11 1.48 -16.58 -6.33
N THR A 12 1.82 -17.82 -6.14
CA THR A 12 0.93 -18.86 -5.63
C THR A 12 1.17 -19.03 -4.13
N ARG A 13 0.33 -19.79 -3.43
CA ARG A 13 0.55 -20.15 -2.02
C ARG A 13 1.97 -20.71 -1.81
N LYS A 14 2.40 -21.64 -2.67
CA LYS A 14 3.73 -22.27 -2.56
C LYS A 14 4.87 -21.27 -2.76
N SER A 15 4.80 -20.40 -3.77
CA SER A 15 5.86 -19.42 -3.99
C SER A 15 5.86 -18.31 -2.93
N THR A 16 4.70 -17.96 -2.35
CA THR A 16 4.61 -17.06 -1.20
C THR A 16 5.29 -17.68 0.02
N GLN A 17 5.03 -18.94 0.34
CA GLN A 17 5.72 -19.64 1.43
C GLN A 17 7.24 -19.63 1.27
N ASN A 18 7.73 -19.92 0.06
CA ASN A 18 9.18 -19.88 -0.22
C ASN A 18 9.75 -18.48 -0.06
N TYR A 19 9.02 -17.43 -0.56
CA TYR A 19 9.39 -16.04 -0.42
C TYR A 19 9.49 -15.63 1.05
N ILE A 20 8.49 -15.95 1.86
CA ILE A 20 8.45 -15.63 3.30
C ILE A 20 9.61 -16.31 4.04
N GLN A 21 9.87 -17.58 3.78
CA GLN A 21 10.99 -18.30 4.41
C GLN A 21 12.34 -17.66 4.08
N ASP A 22 12.54 -17.28 2.81
CA ASP A 22 13.77 -16.62 2.37
C ASP A 22 13.90 -15.21 2.99
N LEU A 23 12.82 -14.42 2.97
CA LEU A 23 12.79 -13.08 3.56
C LEU A 23 13.08 -13.11 5.06
N GLN A 24 12.40 -13.99 5.81
CA GLN A 24 12.56 -14.11 7.26
C GLN A 24 14.01 -14.38 7.67
N SER A 25 14.73 -15.19 6.88
CA SER A 25 16.13 -15.51 7.16
C SER A 25 17.09 -14.33 6.96
N LYS A 26 16.67 -13.28 6.24
CA LYS A 26 17.50 -12.16 5.79
C LYS A 26 17.11 -10.80 6.37
N LEU A 27 15.98 -10.70 7.07
CA LEU A 27 15.51 -9.44 7.67
C LEU A 27 16.23 -9.05 8.97
N ASN A 28 17.12 -9.88 9.49
CA ASN A 28 17.82 -9.64 10.75
C ASN A 28 18.65 -8.35 10.76
N ASP A 29 19.09 -7.88 9.58
CA ASP A 29 19.89 -6.66 9.41
C ASP A 29 19.01 -5.40 9.18
N LYS A 30 17.69 -5.55 9.18
CA LYS A 30 16.75 -4.44 9.12
C LYS A 30 16.91 -3.51 10.32
N LYS A 31 16.79 -2.20 10.13
CA LYS A 31 16.77 -1.24 11.25
C LYS A 31 15.57 -1.54 12.15
N ALA A 32 15.75 -1.41 13.47
CA ALA A 32 14.72 -1.77 14.44
C ALA A 32 13.42 -0.95 14.31
N GLU A 33 13.55 0.31 13.87
CA GLU A 33 12.45 1.23 13.63
C GLU A 33 11.71 1.01 12.31
N ASP A 34 12.28 0.23 11.39
CA ASP A 34 11.67 -0.02 10.09
C ASP A 34 10.55 -1.07 10.20
N ARG A 35 9.46 -0.80 9.50
CA ARG A 35 8.29 -1.69 9.44
C ARG A 35 8.18 -2.31 8.05
N VAL A 36 7.99 -3.61 8.00
CA VAL A 36 7.81 -4.37 6.75
C VAL A 36 6.41 -4.96 6.70
N PHE A 37 5.71 -4.71 5.61
CA PHE A 37 4.38 -5.26 5.33
C PHE A 37 4.41 -6.09 4.06
N ILE A 38 3.68 -7.19 4.05
CA ILE A 38 3.56 -8.07 2.89
C ILE A 38 2.09 -8.33 2.61
N PHE A 39 1.66 -8.05 1.39
CA PHE A 39 0.30 -8.24 0.92
C PHE A 39 0.29 -9.29 -0.20
N PRO A 40 0.19 -10.59 0.16
CA PRO A 40 0.08 -11.67 -0.82
C PRO A 40 -1.33 -11.72 -1.43
N PRO A 41 -1.53 -12.43 -2.55
CA PRO A 41 -2.89 -12.69 -3.06
C PRO A 41 -3.73 -13.46 -2.04
N LEU A 42 -5.05 -13.29 -2.07
CA LEU A 42 -5.99 -13.92 -1.12
C LEU A 42 -5.81 -15.44 -0.99
N THR A 43 -5.48 -16.12 -2.10
CA THR A 43 -5.22 -17.58 -2.12
C THR A 43 -3.92 -18.01 -1.45
N ALA A 44 -3.10 -17.04 -1.04
CA ALA A 44 -1.81 -17.27 -0.39
C ALA A 44 -1.73 -16.66 1.02
N LEU A 45 -2.85 -16.15 1.55
CA LEU A 45 -2.94 -15.74 2.95
C LEU A 45 -2.73 -16.94 3.86
N ASP A 46 -1.93 -16.74 4.90
CA ASP A 46 -1.64 -17.73 5.95
C ASP A 46 -1.10 -17.00 7.19
N ALA A 47 -1.08 -17.66 8.33
CA ALA A 47 -0.39 -17.18 9.52
C ALA A 47 1.13 -17.39 9.34
N TYR A 48 1.83 -16.35 8.95
CA TYR A 48 3.28 -16.36 8.80
C TYR A 48 3.94 -15.62 9.97
N ASP A 49 4.97 -16.23 10.55
CA ASP A 49 5.77 -15.62 11.61
C ASP A 49 7.00 -14.92 11.03
N GLY A 50 7.36 -13.77 11.60
CA GLY A 50 8.54 -13.02 11.20
C GLY A 50 8.51 -11.56 11.67
N ASP A 51 9.60 -10.84 11.42
CA ASP A 51 9.69 -9.40 11.71
C ASP A 51 9.06 -8.57 10.55
N PHE A 52 7.83 -8.93 10.22
CA PHE A 52 6.98 -8.29 9.21
C PHE A 52 5.50 -8.52 9.56
N THR A 53 4.63 -7.72 8.98
CA THR A 53 3.18 -7.84 9.10
C THR A 53 2.59 -8.36 7.79
N ILE A 54 1.73 -9.39 7.89
CA ILE A 54 0.91 -9.82 6.74
C ILE A 54 -0.36 -9.01 6.71
N GLY A 55 -0.67 -8.45 5.54
CA GLY A 55 -1.93 -7.76 5.29
C GLY A 55 -2.69 -8.37 4.11
N THR A 56 -3.95 -8.01 3.99
CA THR A 56 -4.76 -8.38 2.82
C THR A 56 -4.78 -7.25 1.79
N GLN A 57 -4.72 -7.61 0.49
CA GLN A 57 -4.81 -6.64 -0.62
C GLN A 57 -6.20 -6.04 -0.76
N ASN A 58 -7.23 -6.73 -0.27
CA ASN A 58 -8.64 -6.33 -0.28
C ASN A 58 -9.43 -7.30 0.60
N ALA A 59 -10.57 -6.83 1.12
CA ALA A 59 -11.60 -7.67 1.71
C ALA A 59 -12.97 -7.01 1.55
N TYR A 60 -14.03 -7.77 1.67
CA TYR A 60 -15.39 -7.26 1.64
C TYR A 60 -15.77 -6.76 3.04
N PRO A 61 -16.47 -5.61 3.17
CA PRO A 61 -16.77 -5.01 4.47
C PRO A 61 -17.93 -5.72 5.20
N VAL A 62 -17.68 -6.95 5.63
CA VAL A 62 -18.59 -7.80 6.43
C VAL A 62 -17.77 -8.67 7.38
N ASN A 63 -18.40 -9.13 8.45
CA ASN A 63 -17.81 -10.19 9.27
C ASN A 63 -17.85 -11.53 8.52
N ASN A 64 -19.03 -11.93 8.11
CA ASN A 64 -19.35 -13.11 7.29
C ASN A 64 -20.71 -12.91 6.60
N GLY A 65 -21.16 -13.85 5.76
CA GLY A 65 -22.52 -13.81 5.20
C GLY A 65 -22.64 -14.30 3.76
N ALA A 66 -23.75 -13.94 3.11
CA ALA A 66 -24.13 -14.39 1.78
C ALA A 66 -23.46 -13.51 0.68
N PHE A 67 -22.16 -13.57 0.60
CA PHE A 67 -21.31 -12.80 -0.34
C PHE A 67 -20.36 -13.75 -1.07
N THR A 68 -20.92 -14.57 -1.94
CA THR A 68 -20.17 -15.63 -2.64
C THR A 68 -18.93 -15.09 -3.37
N GLY A 69 -17.76 -15.62 -3.02
CA GLY A 69 -16.47 -15.24 -3.60
C GLY A 69 -15.70 -14.16 -2.82
N GLU A 70 -16.35 -13.52 -1.82
CA GLU A 70 -15.70 -12.50 -1.00
C GLU A 70 -15.04 -13.10 0.26
N VAL A 71 -14.12 -12.32 0.82
CA VAL A 71 -13.43 -12.61 2.09
C VAL A 71 -13.82 -11.54 3.10
N GLY A 72 -14.35 -11.94 4.25
CA GLY A 72 -14.69 -11.07 5.36
C GLY A 72 -13.73 -11.15 6.52
N VAL A 73 -14.06 -10.48 7.62
CA VAL A 73 -13.18 -10.38 8.80
C VAL A 73 -12.94 -11.74 9.46
N GLU A 74 -13.96 -12.62 9.55
CA GLU A 74 -13.80 -13.93 10.17
C GLU A 74 -12.75 -14.80 9.47
N GLN A 75 -12.69 -14.76 8.12
CA GLN A 75 -11.70 -15.49 7.35
C GLN A 75 -10.29 -14.92 7.54
N LEU A 76 -10.17 -13.59 7.69
CA LEU A 76 -8.89 -12.93 7.96
C LEU A 76 -8.39 -13.20 9.38
N ALA A 77 -9.30 -13.28 10.34
CA ALA A 77 -8.98 -13.54 11.75
C ALA A 77 -8.33 -14.90 11.97
N GLU A 78 -8.67 -15.92 11.16
CA GLU A 78 -8.02 -17.25 11.20
C GLU A 78 -6.50 -17.19 10.98
N PHE A 79 -6.04 -16.14 10.27
CA PHE A 79 -4.63 -15.90 9.97
C PHE A 79 -4.02 -14.76 10.78
N ASN A 80 -4.73 -14.22 11.78
CA ASN A 80 -4.34 -13.02 12.54
C ASN A 80 -4.10 -11.79 11.67
N ILE A 81 -4.81 -11.66 10.54
CA ILE A 81 -4.66 -10.53 9.62
C ILE A 81 -5.60 -9.40 10.04
N ASN A 82 -5.00 -8.28 10.42
CA ASN A 82 -5.67 -7.04 10.82
C ASN A 82 -5.12 -5.80 10.09
N THR A 83 -4.48 -6.00 8.94
CA THR A 83 -3.93 -4.96 8.07
C THR A 83 -4.49 -5.10 6.67
N ILE A 84 -4.89 -4.00 6.03
CA ILE A 84 -5.56 -4.02 4.74
C ILE A 84 -5.11 -2.86 3.84
N LEU A 85 -4.98 -3.13 2.52
CA LEU A 85 -4.96 -2.10 1.47
C LEU A 85 -6.39 -1.72 1.10
N ILE A 86 -6.67 -0.41 1.02
CA ILE A 86 -7.99 0.10 0.58
C ILE A 86 -7.78 1.15 -0.51
N GLY A 87 -8.53 1.06 -1.61
CA GLY A 87 -8.57 2.06 -2.66
C GLY A 87 -7.37 2.05 -3.61
N HIS A 88 -6.62 0.95 -3.69
CA HIS A 88 -5.50 0.81 -4.65
C HIS A 88 -5.95 1.15 -6.07
N SER A 89 -5.10 1.86 -6.84
CA SER A 89 -5.40 2.35 -8.19
C SER A 89 -5.96 1.28 -9.13
N GLU A 90 -5.40 0.07 -9.14
CA GLU A 90 -5.91 -1.04 -9.96
C GLU A 90 -7.37 -1.41 -9.63
N ARG A 91 -7.78 -1.28 -8.36
CA ARG A 91 -9.16 -1.54 -7.97
C ARG A 91 -10.08 -0.42 -8.43
N ARG A 92 -9.66 0.83 -8.33
CA ARG A 92 -10.43 2.00 -8.80
C ARG A 92 -10.56 2.00 -10.31
N ASP A 93 -9.46 1.95 -11.02
CA ASP A 93 -9.41 2.21 -12.47
C ASP A 93 -9.73 0.98 -13.32
N ILE A 94 -9.33 -0.22 -12.88
CA ILE A 94 -9.51 -1.46 -13.67
C ILE A 94 -10.74 -2.23 -13.22
N LEU A 95 -10.97 -2.33 -11.90
CA LEU A 95 -12.06 -3.12 -11.32
C LEU A 95 -13.31 -2.28 -11.01
N GLY A 96 -13.25 -0.95 -11.22
CA GLY A 96 -14.40 -0.06 -11.12
C GLY A 96 -14.85 0.21 -9.67
N GLU A 97 -13.97 0.08 -8.69
CA GLU A 97 -14.28 0.34 -7.28
C GLU A 97 -14.50 1.84 -7.06
N SER A 98 -15.73 2.24 -6.77
CA SER A 98 -16.12 3.63 -6.57
C SER A 98 -15.61 4.22 -5.25
N GLN A 99 -15.57 5.57 -5.15
CA GLN A 99 -15.19 6.23 -3.90
C GLN A 99 -16.16 5.88 -2.76
N ASP A 100 -17.45 5.72 -3.02
CA ASP A 100 -18.43 5.30 -2.02
C ASP A 100 -18.16 3.88 -1.47
N GLU A 101 -17.73 2.96 -2.34
CA GLU A 101 -17.33 1.60 -1.92
C GLU A 101 -16.07 1.62 -1.10
N VAL A 102 -15.08 2.43 -1.50
CA VAL A 102 -13.83 2.65 -0.78
C VAL A 102 -14.10 3.25 0.60
N ALA A 103 -14.96 4.29 0.68
CA ALA A 103 -15.34 4.92 1.94
C ALA A 103 -16.09 3.95 2.89
N ARG A 104 -17.00 3.13 2.36
CA ARG A 104 -17.67 2.08 3.15
C ARG A 104 -16.69 1.03 3.68
N LYS A 105 -15.71 0.60 2.86
CA LYS A 105 -14.66 -0.30 3.33
C LYS A 105 -13.84 0.34 4.43
N PHE A 106 -13.38 1.57 4.22
CA PHE A 106 -12.60 2.30 5.22
C PHE A 106 -13.34 2.39 6.55
N ALA A 107 -14.60 2.84 6.54
CA ALA A 107 -15.43 2.97 7.74
C ALA A 107 -15.57 1.62 8.47
N PHE A 108 -15.89 0.55 7.74
CA PHE A 108 -16.04 -0.77 8.31
C PHE A 108 -14.74 -1.30 8.93
N PHE A 109 -13.63 -1.31 8.20
CA PHE A 109 -12.36 -1.84 8.69
C PHE A 109 -11.75 -0.97 9.81
N LYS A 110 -11.99 0.34 9.80
CA LYS A 110 -11.71 1.22 10.92
C LYS A 110 -12.45 0.76 12.20
N GLU A 111 -13.76 0.48 12.12
CA GLU A 111 -14.55 -0.01 13.26
C GLU A 111 -14.07 -1.37 13.77
N GLN A 112 -13.50 -2.21 12.90
CA GLN A 112 -12.88 -3.48 13.26
C GLN A 112 -11.44 -3.31 13.82
N GLY A 113 -10.91 -2.08 13.90
CA GLY A 113 -9.57 -1.79 14.43
C GLY A 113 -8.42 -2.16 13.50
N PHE A 114 -8.67 -2.32 12.20
CA PHE A 114 -7.62 -2.65 11.23
C PHE A 114 -6.62 -1.51 11.07
N GLU A 115 -5.36 -1.86 10.85
CA GLU A 115 -4.39 -0.94 10.28
C GLU A 115 -4.62 -0.82 8.76
N ILE A 116 -4.83 0.42 8.29
CA ILE A 116 -5.23 0.65 6.91
C ILE A 116 -4.12 1.37 6.15
N ILE A 117 -3.69 0.81 5.01
CA ILE A 117 -2.93 1.55 3.99
C ILE A 117 -3.94 2.02 2.95
N TYR A 118 -4.23 3.31 2.98
CA TYR A 118 -5.20 3.95 2.10
C TYR A 118 -4.53 4.51 0.86
N CYS A 119 -4.89 4.00 -0.32
CA CYS A 119 -4.28 4.36 -1.59
C CYS A 119 -5.06 5.46 -2.29
N ILE A 120 -4.35 6.50 -2.71
CA ILE A 120 -4.83 7.61 -3.55
C ILE A 120 -3.86 7.84 -4.69
N GLY A 121 -4.33 8.35 -5.82
CA GLY A 121 -3.45 8.59 -6.95
C GLY A 121 -4.12 9.32 -8.10
N GLU A 122 -3.32 9.80 -9.04
CA GLU A 122 -3.79 10.53 -10.22
C GLU A 122 -3.26 9.95 -11.52
N SER A 123 -4.02 10.14 -12.59
CA SER A 123 -3.62 9.82 -13.96
C SER A 123 -2.61 10.82 -14.53
N LEU A 124 -1.96 10.45 -15.64
CA LEU A 124 -1.07 11.36 -16.36
C LEU A 124 -1.80 12.62 -16.85
N GLU A 125 -3.05 12.47 -17.29
CA GLU A 125 -3.87 13.59 -17.77
C GLU A 125 -4.06 14.64 -16.68
N ILE A 126 -4.29 14.24 -15.43
CA ILE A 126 -4.41 15.16 -14.30
C ILE A 126 -3.05 15.74 -13.94
N ARG A 127 -1.99 14.93 -13.94
CA ARG A 127 -0.63 15.39 -13.65
C ARG A 127 -0.17 16.51 -14.61
N GLU A 128 -0.49 16.39 -15.89
CA GLU A 128 -0.13 17.38 -16.92
C GLU A 128 -0.85 18.72 -16.75
N GLN A 129 -1.93 18.79 -15.98
CA GLN A 129 -2.63 20.02 -15.62
C GLN A 129 -1.97 20.79 -14.47
N GLY A 130 -0.96 20.21 -13.82
CA GLY A 130 -0.19 20.83 -12.76
C GLY A 130 -0.60 20.42 -11.33
N LEU A 131 0.18 20.89 -10.35
CA LEU A 131 0.04 20.44 -8.95
C LEU A 131 -1.33 20.78 -8.34
N GLU A 132 -1.95 21.90 -8.74
CA GLU A 132 -3.27 22.31 -8.22
C GLU A 132 -4.34 21.28 -8.59
N ALA A 133 -4.42 20.90 -9.87
CA ALA A 133 -5.34 19.87 -10.36
C ALA A 133 -5.08 18.49 -9.71
N VAL A 134 -3.80 18.13 -9.54
CA VAL A 134 -3.41 16.93 -8.81
C VAL A 134 -3.96 16.96 -7.39
N MET A 135 -3.76 18.05 -6.66
CA MET A 135 -4.21 18.14 -5.27
C MET A 135 -5.73 18.16 -5.15
N GLU A 136 -6.44 18.84 -6.04
CA GLU A 136 -7.91 18.80 -6.09
C GLU A 136 -8.41 17.35 -6.25
N HIS A 137 -7.82 16.62 -7.19
CA HIS A 137 -8.16 15.21 -7.43
C HIS A 137 -7.82 14.32 -6.24
N LEU A 138 -6.62 14.45 -5.66
CA LEU A 138 -6.21 13.63 -4.52
C LEU A 138 -7.07 13.92 -3.27
N VAL A 139 -7.43 15.19 -3.05
CA VAL A 139 -8.31 15.59 -1.94
C VAL A 139 -9.71 15.03 -2.10
N SER A 140 -10.26 14.98 -3.33
CA SER A 140 -11.57 14.36 -3.58
C SER A 140 -11.63 12.89 -3.20
N GLN A 141 -10.50 12.18 -3.25
CA GLN A 141 -10.40 10.78 -2.85
C GLN A 141 -10.45 10.57 -1.31
N PHE A 142 -10.42 11.64 -0.52
CA PHE A 142 -10.70 11.56 0.93
C PHE A 142 -12.19 11.76 1.28
N GLU A 143 -13.07 11.91 0.29
CA GLU A 143 -14.50 11.99 0.55
C GLU A 143 -14.99 10.73 1.28
N GLY A 144 -15.64 10.91 2.44
CA GLY A 144 -16.10 9.81 3.28
C GLY A 144 -15.03 9.08 4.10
N ILE A 145 -13.78 9.56 4.08
CA ILE A 145 -12.66 8.99 4.84
C ILE A 145 -12.42 9.77 6.13
N ASP A 146 -12.46 9.10 7.26
CA ASP A 146 -12.11 9.69 8.55
C ASP A 146 -10.59 9.79 8.71
N THR A 147 -10.04 10.93 8.36
CA THR A 147 -8.60 11.22 8.46
C THR A 147 -8.10 11.36 9.91
N THR A 148 -8.99 11.36 10.91
CA THR A 148 -8.60 11.41 12.33
C THR A 148 -8.25 10.03 12.90
N TYR A 149 -8.62 8.95 12.21
CA TYR A 149 -8.29 7.59 12.63
C TYR A 149 -6.79 7.38 12.79
N ASP A 150 -6.36 6.90 13.98
CA ASP A 150 -4.92 6.83 14.29
C ASP A 150 -4.20 5.70 13.56
N ASN A 151 -4.88 4.58 13.33
CA ASN A 151 -4.25 3.37 12.78
C ASN A 151 -4.37 3.32 11.24
N PHE A 152 -3.98 4.42 10.58
CA PHE A 152 -3.98 4.45 9.13
C PHE A 152 -2.81 5.27 8.55
N MET A 153 -2.38 4.94 7.36
CA MET A 153 -1.38 5.63 6.56
C MET A 153 -1.86 5.77 5.13
N VAL A 154 -1.32 6.74 4.41
CA VAL A 154 -1.70 7.05 3.03
C VAL A 154 -0.60 6.61 2.08
N ALA A 155 -0.94 5.87 1.02
CA ALA A 155 -0.05 5.57 -0.08
C ALA A 155 -0.41 6.44 -1.29
N TYR A 156 0.49 7.31 -1.68
CA TYR A 156 0.34 8.14 -2.88
C TYR A 156 0.87 7.38 -4.10
N GLU A 157 -0.01 7.12 -5.05
CA GLU A 157 0.25 6.37 -6.28
C GLU A 157 0.20 7.30 -7.50
N PRO A 158 1.35 7.80 -8.04
CA PRO A 158 1.35 8.39 -9.37
C PRO A 158 1.08 7.28 -10.40
N ILE A 159 -0.19 7.09 -10.80
CA ILE A 159 -0.66 5.94 -11.59
C ILE A 159 0.11 5.84 -12.91
N TRP A 160 0.43 6.99 -13.50
CA TRP A 160 1.22 7.11 -14.73
C TRP A 160 2.68 6.63 -14.59
N ALA A 161 3.18 6.46 -13.35
CA ALA A 161 4.51 5.95 -13.03
C ALA A 161 4.49 4.50 -12.50
N ILE A 162 3.33 3.82 -12.48
CA ILE A 162 3.22 2.44 -12.00
C ILE A 162 3.33 1.48 -13.18
N GLY A 163 4.40 0.68 -13.24
CA GLY A 163 4.57 -0.38 -14.26
C GLY A 163 4.79 0.13 -15.70
N THR A 164 4.86 1.43 -15.92
CA THR A 164 5.02 2.04 -17.25
C THR A 164 6.47 2.24 -17.69
N GLY A 165 7.42 2.03 -16.78
CA GLY A 165 8.83 2.40 -16.96
C GLY A 165 9.13 3.89 -16.73
N ARG A 166 8.12 4.72 -16.56
CA ARG A 166 8.30 6.12 -16.10
C ARG A 166 8.52 6.14 -14.60
N THR A 167 9.26 7.12 -14.13
CA THR A 167 9.50 7.36 -12.69
C THR A 167 9.19 8.83 -12.42
N ALA A 168 8.41 9.11 -11.40
CA ALA A 168 8.24 10.49 -10.95
C ALA A 168 9.59 11.03 -10.48
N SER A 169 9.89 12.27 -10.80
CA SER A 169 11.10 12.95 -10.34
C SER A 169 11.05 13.18 -8.82
N VAL A 170 12.22 13.32 -8.20
CA VAL A 170 12.33 13.70 -6.78
C VAL A 170 11.55 14.98 -6.47
N GLU A 171 11.55 15.93 -7.41
CA GLU A 171 10.82 17.19 -7.27
C GLU A 171 9.31 16.96 -7.27
N GLU A 172 8.77 16.18 -8.19
CA GLU A 172 7.33 15.86 -8.25
C GLU A 172 6.86 15.11 -6.99
N ILE A 173 7.65 14.13 -6.52
CA ILE A 173 7.37 13.42 -5.27
C ILE A 173 7.36 14.40 -4.11
N THR A 174 8.40 15.23 -4.00
CA THR A 174 8.54 16.22 -2.91
C THR A 174 7.37 17.21 -2.89
N GLN A 175 7.00 17.78 -4.03
CA GLN A 175 5.90 18.74 -4.12
C GLN A 175 4.57 18.11 -3.70
N THR A 176 4.27 16.91 -4.20
CA THR A 176 3.01 16.22 -3.89
C THR A 176 2.95 15.77 -2.42
N HIS A 177 4.01 15.16 -1.88
CA HIS A 177 4.05 14.76 -0.46
C HIS A 177 3.96 15.96 0.48
N ASN A 178 4.66 17.05 0.18
CA ASN A 178 4.55 18.28 0.98
C ASN A 178 3.15 18.90 0.94
N ALA A 179 2.46 18.81 -0.19
CA ALA A 179 1.09 19.28 -0.30
C ALA A 179 0.09 18.36 0.42
N LEU A 180 0.25 17.05 0.29
CA LEU A 180 -0.57 16.06 1.00
C LEU A 180 -0.42 16.15 2.51
N LYS A 181 0.79 16.40 3.03
CA LYS A 181 1.03 16.52 4.47
C LYS A 181 0.29 17.70 5.11
N LYS A 182 -0.10 18.71 4.32
CA LYS A 182 -0.95 19.82 4.78
C LYS A 182 -2.44 19.43 4.86
N VAL A 183 -2.84 18.39 4.14
CA VAL A 183 -4.22 17.89 4.09
C VAL A 183 -4.45 16.80 5.14
N VAL A 184 -3.48 15.90 5.31
CA VAL A 184 -3.59 14.75 6.20
C VAL A 184 -2.30 14.56 7.00
N ASP A 185 -2.42 14.60 8.34
CA ASP A 185 -1.28 14.37 9.24
C ASP A 185 -1.16 12.88 9.59
N LYS A 186 -0.82 12.08 8.59
CA LYS A 186 -0.59 10.63 8.69
C LYS A 186 0.72 10.27 7.99
N PRO A 187 1.30 9.10 8.27
CA PRO A 187 2.43 8.61 7.49
C PRO A 187 2.08 8.54 5.99
N LEU A 188 2.99 9.04 5.15
CA LEU A 188 2.84 9.06 3.70
C LEU A 188 3.83 8.11 3.03
N LEU A 189 3.31 7.15 2.28
CA LEU A 189 4.10 6.20 1.49
C LEU A 189 4.10 6.62 0.02
N TYR A 190 5.25 6.53 -0.64
CA TYR A 190 5.34 6.67 -2.07
C TYR A 190 5.05 5.33 -2.78
N GLY A 191 4.03 5.30 -3.63
CA GLY A 191 3.53 4.09 -4.32
C GLY A 191 3.86 4.04 -5.82
N GLY A 192 4.79 4.85 -6.31
CA GLY A 192 5.25 4.77 -7.70
C GLY A 192 6.37 3.75 -7.92
N SER A 193 7.16 3.93 -8.99
CA SER A 193 8.24 3.02 -9.33
C SER A 193 9.43 3.16 -8.36
N VAL A 194 9.62 2.16 -7.50
CA VAL A 194 10.72 2.07 -6.54
C VAL A 194 11.62 0.88 -6.90
N LYS A 195 12.94 1.10 -6.87
CA LYS A 195 13.99 0.10 -7.17
C LYS A 195 15.21 0.36 -6.27
N GLY A 196 16.11 -0.62 -6.13
CA GLY A 196 17.39 -0.45 -5.42
C GLY A 196 18.17 0.79 -5.86
N ALA A 197 18.12 1.14 -7.16
CA ALA A 197 18.83 2.30 -7.71
C ALA A 197 18.29 3.67 -7.25
N ASN A 198 17.02 3.79 -6.80
CA ASN A 198 16.41 5.08 -6.44
C ASN A 198 15.90 5.16 -5.00
N ILE A 199 15.86 4.05 -4.27
CA ILE A 199 15.32 4.03 -2.90
C ILE A 199 16.06 5.01 -1.97
N ALA A 200 17.39 5.08 -2.06
CA ALA A 200 18.20 5.96 -1.22
C ALA A 200 17.92 7.46 -1.45
N GLU A 201 17.48 7.84 -2.66
CA GLU A 201 17.02 9.21 -2.96
C GLU A 201 15.60 9.44 -2.43
N ILE A 202 14.69 8.51 -2.69
CA ILE A 202 13.29 8.59 -2.24
C ILE A 202 13.22 8.67 -0.71
N ALA A 203 14.00 7.86 -0.01
CA ALA A 203 14.05 7.83 1.45
C ALA A 203 14.55 9.14 2.10
N LYS A 204 15.21 10.02 1.34
CA LYS A 204 15.67 11.34 1.81
C LYS A 204 14.63 12.45 1.60
N ILE A 205 13.58 12.19 0.84
CA ILE A 205 12.55 13.18 0.58
C ILE A 205 11.76 13.42 1.87
N ALA A 206 11.68 14.68 2.28
CA ALA A 206 10.86 15.06 3.41
C ALA A 206 9.39 14.63 3.19
N ASN A 207 8.73 14.16 4.25
CA ASN A 207 7.36 13.64 4.22
C ASN A 207 7.14 12.38 3.34
N VAL A 208 8.21 11.63 3.03
CA VAL A 208 8.12 10.25 2.57
C VAL A 208 8.48 9.35 3.75
N ASP A 209 7.46 8.80 4.41
CA ASP A 209 7.63 7.94 5.59
C ASP A 209 7.85 6.46 5.20
N GLY A 210 7.61 6.12 3.93
CA GLY A 210 7.78 4.76 3.42
C GLY A 210 7.46 4.61 1.95
N VAL A 211 7.40 3.36 1.51
CA VAL A 211 7.11 2.99 0.11
C VAL A 211 6.12 1.84 0.02
N LEU A 212 5.21 1.91 -0.97
CA LEU A 212 4.35 0.80 -1.38
C LEU A 212 4.85 0.26 -2.72
N VAL A 213 5.35 -0.97 -2.72
CA VAL A 213 6.16 -1.52 -3.80
C VAL A 213 5.45 -2.69 -4.49
N GLY A 214 5.28 -2.59 -5.81
CA GLY A 214 4.77 -3.67 -6.65
C GLY A 214 5.92 -4.55 -7.19
N GLY A 215 6.32 -4.34 -8.46
CA GLY A 215 7.24 -5.21 -9.19
C GLY A 215 8.55 -5.57 -8.48
N ALA A 216 9.20 -4.59 -7.84
CA ALA A 216 10.46 -4.83 -7.12
C ALA A 216 10.28 -5.65 -5.83
N SER A 217 9.04 -5.83 -5.34
CA SER A 217 8.77 -6.68 -4.17
C SER A 217 8.54 -8.16 -4.51
N LEU A 218 8.47 -8.52 -5.80
CA LEU A 218 8.15 -9.90 -6.23
C LEU A 218 9.31 -10.89 -6.07
N LYS A 219 10.51 -10.41 -5.83
CA LYS A 219 11.68 -11.23 -5.51
C LYS A 219 12.26 -10.75 -4.19
N THR A 220 12.63 -11.69 -3.34
CA THR A 220 13.20 -11.41 -2.02
C THR A 220 14.45 -10.53 -2.14
N GLU A 221 15.33 -10.85 -3.11
CA GLU A 221 16.58 -10.12 -3.30
C GLU A 221 16.33 -8.64 -3.61
N THR A 222 15.45 -8.36 -4.57
CA THR A 222 15.16 -6.97 -4.97
C THR A 222 14.38 -6.21 -3.91
N PHE A 223 13.55 -6.89 -3.10
CA PHE A 223 12.86 -6.26 -1.99
C PHE A 223 13.82 -5.96 -0.83
N LEU A 224 14.76 -6.87 -0.53
CA LEU A 224 15.80 -6.64 0.48
C LEU A 224 16.73 -5.48 0.12
N GLU A 225 17.04 -5.27 -1.17
CA GLU A 225 17.77 -4.07 -1.62
C GLU A 225 17.06 -2.76 -1.21
N LEU A 226 15.72 -2.79 -1.07
CA LEU A 226 14.96 -1.63 -0.62
C LEU A 226 14.94 -1.51 0.90
N VAL A 227 14.83 -2.62 1.61
CA VAL A 227 14.69 -2.63 3.08
C VAL A 227 16.04 -2.37 3.78
N LEU A 228 17.13 -2.84 3.19
CA LEU A 228 18.48 -2.80 3.79
C LEU A 228 19.39 -1.68 3.25
N HIS A 229 18.84 -0.68 2.53
CA HIS A 229 19.62 0.42 1.92
C HIS A 229 20.25 1.41 2.92
#